data_e1150ffcf8f8561bdfbf825bfcc7c658
#
_entry.id   e1150ffcf8f8561bdfbf825bfcc7c658
#
_cell.length_a   1.000
_cell.length_b   1.000
_cell.length_c   1.000
_cell.angle_alpha   90.00
_cell.angle_beta   90.00
_cell.angle_gamma   90.00
#
_symmetry.space_group_name_H-M   'P 1'
#
loop_
_entity.id
_entity.type
_entity.pdbx_description
1 polymer ?
#
loop_
_entity_poly.entity_id
_entity_poly.type
_entity_poly.pdbx_seq_one_letter_code
_entity_poly.pdbx_strand_id
1 'polypeptide(L)'
;CIADGSPRGQDVEKVLKKYAQKDSRIRYEILGGNRGISGNTNAALAMAKGEYVILADHDDTIPPQAFYEVAKAINKHPDCDVLYSDEDKLDMDGKALFDPHFKPDFNPDLLTSVNYICHLFVVKKELLDQVGGFRQEFDGAQDYDFIFRCVEHAGEEKIHHIPKILYHWRCHEDSTSENPESKLYAFDAGQRAVQAHYDRIGV
;
A
#
# COMPACT_ATOMS: atom_id res chain seq x y z
N CYS A 1 -6.71 4.33 -9.88
CA CYS A 1 -7.67 3.21 -10.01
C CYS A 1 -8.38 3.02 -8.69
N ILE A 2 -9.72 2.98 -8.68
CA ILE A 2 -10.53 2.90 -7.46
C ILE A 2 -11.55 1.77 -7.65
N ALA A 3 -11.60 0.83 -6.71
CA ALA A 3 -12.61 -0.21 -6.66
C ALA A 3 -13.52 0.03 -5.45
N ASP A 4 -14.77 0.34 -5.70
CA ASP A 4 -15.74 0.67 -4.66
C ASP A 4 -16.62 -0.53 -4.32
N GLY A 5 -16.40 -1.10 -3.13
CA GLY A 5 -17.20 -2.17 -2.54
C GLY A 5 -18.26 -1.67 -1.55
N SER A 6 -18.51 -0.37 -1.48
CA SER A 6 -19.48 0.22 -0.55
C SER A 6 -20.91 -0.31 -0.75
N PRO A 7 -21.73 -0.37 0.29
CA PRO A 7 -23.14 -0.73 0.16
C PRO A 7 -23.89 0.18 -0.82
N ARG A 8 -24.86 -0.37 -1.55
CA ARG A 8 -25.70 0.40 -2.48
C ARG A 8 -26.37 1.58 -1.77
N GLY A 9 -26.37 2.76 -2.42
CA GLY A 9 -26.98 3.98 -1.91
C GLY A 9 -26.03 4.95 -1.24
N GLN A 10 -24.75 4.64 -1.12
CA GLN A 10 -23.74 5.64 -0.72
C GLN A 10 -23.42 6.57 -1.88
N ASP A 11 -23.09 7.83 -1.56
CA ASP A 11 -22.81 8.86 -2.56
C ASP A 11 -21.41 8.74 -3.21
N VAL A 12 -20.66 7.65 -2.92
CA VAL A 12 -19.31 7.40 -3.43
C VAL A 12 -19.31 7.38 -4.96
N GLU A 13 -20.24 6.65 -5.59
CA GLU A 13 -20.32 6.59 -7.06
C GLU A 13 -20.48 7.96 -7.70
N LYS A 14 -21.28 8.85 -7.09
CA LYS A 14 -21.46 10.23 -7.60
C LYS A 14 -20.15 11.02 -7.57
N VAL A 15 -19.37 10.84 -6.50
CA VAL A 15 -18.06 11.49 -6.36
C VAL A 15 -17.09 10.93 -7.41
N LEU A 16 -17.02 9.62 -7.58
CA LEU A 16 -16.16 8.98 -8.56
C LEU A 16 -16.48 9.42 -9.99
N LYS A 17 -17.77 9.42 -10.37
CA LYS A 17 -18.24 9.93 -11.68
C LYS A 17 -17.83 11.38 -11.91
N LYS A 18 -18.02 12.25 -10.90
CA LYS A 18 -17.67 13.67 -10.99
C LYS A 18 -16.18 13.87 -11.29
N TYR A 19 -15.30 13.11 -10.63
CA TYR A 19 -13.86 13.24 -10.85
C TYR A 19 -13.39 12.56 -12.13
N ALA A 20 -13.92 11.40 -12.49
CA ALA A 20 -13.61 10.73 -13.74
C ALA A 20 -14.02 11.53 -14.99
N GLN A 21 -15.08 12.34 -14.89
CA GLN A 21 -15.46 13.28 -15.96
C GLN A 21 -14.47 14.44 -16.13
N LYS A 22 -13.76 14.82 -15.06
CA LYS A 22 -12.76 15.90 -15.10
C LYS A 22 -11.38 15.43 -15.54
N ASP A 23 -11.04 14.17 -15.26
CA ASP A 23 -9.75 13.60 -15.60
C ASP A 23 -9.91 12.15 -16.07
N SER A 24 -9.64 11.92 -17.36
CA SER A 24 -9.76 10.60 -17.99
C SER A 24 -8.78 9.55 -17.48
N ARG A 25 -7.78 9.95 -16.69
CA ARG A 25 -6.86 9.03 -16.02
C ARG A 25 -7.50 8.34 -14.83
N ILE A 26 -8.55 8.94 -14.22
CA ILE A 26 -9.28 8.35 -13.11
C ILE A 26 -10.16 7.22 -13.63
N ARG A 27 -9.93 6.01 -13.12
CA ARG A 27 -10.70 4.81 -13.44
C ARG A 27 -11.29 4.26 -12.17
N TYR A 28 -12.52 3.78 -12.26
CA TYR A 28 -13.17 3.16 -11.12
C TYR A 28 -14.10 2.02 -11.55
N GLU A 29 -14.32 1.10 -10.64
CA GLU A 29 -15.26 -0.01 -10.75
C GLU A 29 -16.16 -0.04 -9.51
N ILE A 30 -17.46 -0.20 -9.73
CA ILE A 30 -18.42 -0.45 -8.66
C ILE A 30 -18.62 -1.95 -8.54
N LEU A 31 -18.15 -2.54 -7.45
CA LEU A 31 -18.04 -4.00 -7.29
C LEU A 31 -19.38 -4.69 -6.98
N GLY A 32 -20.44 -3.94 -6.68
CA GLY A 32 -21.74 -4.47 -6.28
C GLY A 32 -21.77 -5.08 -4.87
N GLY A 33 -20.69 -5.00 -4.11
CA GLY A 33 -20.54 -5.47 -2.72
C GLY A 33 -19.09 -5.51 -2.28
N ASN A 34 -18.87 -5.54 -0.97
CA ASN A 34 -17.53 -5.61 -0.38
C ASN A 34 -16.95 -7.03 -0.55
N ARG A 35 -15.77 -7.11 -1.16
CA ARG A 35 -15.01 -8.36 -1.38
C ARG A 35 -13.85 -8.53 -0.40
N GLY A 36 -13.85 -7.78 0.71
CA GLY A 36 -12.71 -7.69 1.62
C GLY A 36 -11.61 -6.78 1.09
N ILE A 37 -10.62 -6.50 1.94
CA ILE A 37 -9.53 -5.57 1.60
C ILE A 37 -8.72 -6.08 0.40
N SER A 38 -8.30 -7.34 0.42
CA SER A 38 -7.56 -7.95 -0.70
C SER A 38 -8.39 -7.99 -1.99
N GLY A 39 -9.66 -8.37 -1.92
CA GLY A 39 -10.53 -8.47 -3.09
C GLY A 39 -10.81 -7.13 -3.76
N ASN A 40 -11.05 -6.08 -2.96
CA ASN A 40 -11.27 -4.73 -3.46
C ASN A 40 -9.97 -4.15 -4.07
N THR A 41 -8.82 -4.33 -3.39
CA THR A 41 -7.53 -3.87 -3.88
C THR A 41 -7.15 -4.57 -5.19
N ASN A 42 -7.35 -5.89 -5.29
CA ASN A 42 -7.09 -6.62 -6.52
C ASN A 42 -7.94 -6.15 -7.70
N ALA A 43 -9.20 -5.76 -7.45
CA ALA A 43 -10.04 -5.18 -8.49
C ALA A 43 -9.48 -3.81 -8.97
N ALA A 44 -8.96 -2.97 -8.06
CA ALA A 44 -8.30 -1.74 -8.43
C ALA A 44 -6.99 -2.00 -9.20
N LEU A 45 -6.17 -2.97 -8.77
CA LEU A 45 -4.94 -3.38 -9.44
C LEU A 45 -5.18 -3.87 -10.89
N ALA A 46 -6.27 -4.59 -11.13
CA ALA A 46 -6.63 -5.06 -12.47
C ALA A 46 -6.86 -3.93 -13.47
N MET A 47 -7.22 -2.74 -13.00
CA MET A 47 -7.37 -1.54 -13.84
C MET A 47 -6.06 -0.78 -14.08
N ALA A 48 -4.99 -1.07 -13.31
CA ALA A 48 -3.73 -0.35 -13.39
C ALA A 48 -3.00 -0.63 -14.71
N LYS A 49 -2.56 0.44 -15.39
CA LYS A 49 -1.86 0.39 -16.69
C LYS A 49 -0.52 1.11 -16.67
N GLY A 50 -0.13 1.68 -15.54
CA GLY A 50 1.16 2.35 -15.37
C GLY A 50 2.29 1.32 -15.31
N GLU A 51 3.51 1.79 -15.58
CA GLU A 51 4.72 0.99 -15.42
C GLU A 51 5.00 0.67 -13.94
N TYR A 52 4.61 1.58 -13.06
CA TYR A 52 4.67 1.42 -11.61
C TYR A 52 3.28 1.58 -11.00
N VAL A 53 3.05 0.91 -9.91
CA VAL A 53 1.82 0.96 -9.10
C VAL A 53 2.17 1.50 -7.73
N ILE A 54 1.38 2.46 -7.26
CA ILE A 54 1.45 3.03 -5.91
C ILE A 54 0.21 2.58 -5.16
N LEU A 55 0.39 2.03 -3.98
CA LEU A 55 -0.70 1.65 -3.09
C LEU A 55 -1.05 2.84 -2.19
N ALA A 56 -2.35 3.10 -2.04
CA ALA A 56 -2.86 4.15 -1.16
C ALA A 56 -4.22 3.76 -0.61
N ASP A 57 -4.43 4.01 0.68
CA ASP A 57 -5.70 3.81 1.34
C ASP A 57 -6.62 5.00 1.08
N HIS A 58 -7.92 4.76 1.11
CA HIS A 58 -8.92 5.75 0.68
C HIS A 58 -9.15 6.89 1.68
N ASP A 59 -8.74 6.71 2.91
CA ASP A 59 -8.85 7.64 4.04
C ASP A 59 -7.57 8.44 4.32
N ASP A 60 -6.48 8.07 3.65
CA ASP A 60 -5.17 8.70 3.78
C ASP A 60 -4.94 9.85 2.79
N THR A 61 -3.81 10.52 2.92
CA THR A 61 -3.42 11.58 1.99
C THR A 61 -1.98 11.43 1.49
N ILE A 62 -1.79 11.85 0.25
CA ILE A 62 -0.48 11.86 -0.42
C ILE A 62 -0.10 13.32 -0.69
N PRO A 63 1.07 13.80 -0.21
CA PRO A 63 1.49 15.17 -0.45
C PRO A 63 1.73 15.44 -1.94
N PRO A 64 1.48 16.66 -2.43
CA PRO A 64 1.51 16.98 -3.86
C PRO A 64 2.81 16.63 -4.58
N GLN A 65 3.94 16.66 -3.88
CA GLN A 65 5.27 16.35 -4.44
C GLN A 65 5.56 14.85 -4.54
N ALA A 66 4.76 13.96 -3.95
CA ALA A 66 5.06 12.53 -3.85
C ALA A 66 5.31 11.89 -5.21
N PHE A 67 4.42 12.09 -6.17
CA PHE A 67 4.58 11.52 -7.52
C PHE A 67 5.82 12.05 -8.26
N TYR A 68 6.18 13.31 -8.02
CA TYR A 68 7.41 13.87 -8.56
C TYR A 68 8.66 13.20 -7.96
N GLU A 69 8.69 13.01 -6.64
CA GLU A 69 9.83 12.37 -5.97
C GLU A 69 9.94 10.88 -6.34
N VAL A 70 8.82 10.18 -6.48
CA VAL A 70 8.81 8.79 -6.99
C VAL A 70 9.36 8.74 -8.42
N ALA A 71 8.86 9.58 -9.35
CA ALA A 71 9.35 9.61 -10.71
C ALA A 71 10.84 9.98 -10.80
N LYS A 72 11.30 10.89 -9.94
CA LYS A 72 12.71 11.27 -9.83
C LYS A 72 13.58 10.10 -9.35
N ALA A 73 13.10 9.32 -8.36
CA ALA A 73 13.79 8.13 -7.87
C ALA A 73 13.88 7.05 -8.96
N ILE A 74 12.79 6.78 -9.67
CA ILE A 74 12.76 5.84 -10.81
C ILE A 74 13.77 6.27 -11.90
N ASN A 75 13.81 7.55 -12.26
CA ASN A 75 14.77 8.05 -13.26
C ASN A 75 16.23 7.95 -12.79
N LYS A 76 16.48 8.01 -11.48
CA LYS A 76 17.82 7.83 -10.90
C LYS A 76 18.22 6.36 -10.84
N HIS A 77 17.25 5.48 -10.65
CA HIS A 77 17.41 4.03 -10.51
C HIS A 77 16.47 3.31 -11.49
N PRO A 78 16.78 3.31 -12.81
CA PRO A 78 15.85 2.84 -13.85
C PRO A 78 15.61 1.31 -13.81
N ASP A 79 16.44 0.57 -13.09
CA ASP A 79 16.33 -0.86 -12.84
C ASP A 79 15.61 -1.22 -11.54
N CYS A 80 15.10 -0.20 -10.79
CA CYS A 80 14.40 -0.45 -9.55
C CYS A 80 13.06 -1.16 -9.79
N ASP A 81 12.77 -2.12 -8.90
CA ASP A 81 11.52 -2.88 -8.92
C ASP A 81 10.60 -2.47 -7.76
N VAL A 82 11.18 -2.00 -6.64
CA VAL A 82 10.45 -1.56 -5.45
C VAL A 82 11.01 -0.25 -4.92
N LEU A 83 10.11 0.69 -4.56
CA LEU A 83 10.48 1.88 -3.79
C LEU A 83 9.53 2.03 -2.61
N TYR A 84 10.01 2.63 -1.54
CA TYR A 84 9.20 3.04 -0.40
C TYR A 84 9.69 4.37 0.16
N SER A 85 8.84 5.04 0.91
CA SER A 85 9.17 6.34 1.50
C SER A 85 8.95 6.37 3.00
N ASP A 86 9.41 7.44 3.63
CA ASP A 86 8.99 7.80 4.97
C ASP A 86 7.51 8.18 4.98
N GLU A 87 6.91 8.14 6.17
CA GLU A 87 5.52 8.49 6.42
C GLU A 87 5.38 9.28 7.71
N ASP A 88 4.24 9.89 7.92
CA ASP A 88 3.81 10.44 9.21
C ASP A 88 2.33 10.16 9.43
N LYS A 89 1.81 10.63 10.54
CA LYS A 89 0.41 10.51 10.88
C LYS A 89 -0.33 11.82 10.66
N LEU A 90 -1.58 11.71 10.27
CA LEU A 90 -2.52 12.81 10.09
C LEU A 90 -3.67 12.64 11.09
N ASP A 91 -4.04 13.72 11.79
CA ASP A 91 -5.18 13.68 12.69
C ASP A 91 -6.51 13.46 11.94
N MET A 92 -7.56 13.07 12.69
CA MET A 92 -8.90 12.82 12.15
C MET A 92 -9.43 13.97 11.31
N ASP A 93 -9.19 15.20 11.76
CA ASP A 93 -9.65 16.42 11.11
C ASP A 93 -8.85 16.80 9.85
N GLY A 94 -7.72 16.13 9.60
CA GLY A 94 -6.84 16.42 8.48
C GLY A 94 -6.09 17.75 8.61
N LYS A 95 -5.79 18.19 9.84
CA LYS A 95 -5.16 19.49 10.12
C LYS A 95 -3.75 19.42 10.68
N ALA A 96 -3.44 18.37 11.45
CA ALA A 96 -2.15 18.23 12.11
C ALA A 96 -1.42 16.98 11.64
N LEU A 97 -0.15 17.15 11.28
CA LEU A 97 0.80 16.08 11.01
C LEU A 97 1.64 15.83 12.27
N PHE A 98 1.84 14.56 12.64
CA PHE A 98 2.58 14.17 13.84
C PHE A 98 3.23 12.80 13.68
N ASP A 99 4.04 12.39 14.63
CA ASP A 99 4.67 11.08 14.75
C ASP A 99 5.35 10.63 13.44
N PRO A 100 6.36 11.37 12.93
CA PRO A 100 7.04 11.01 11.70
C PRO A 100 7.83 9.72 11.88
N HIS A 101 7.70 8.81 10.93
CA HIS A 101 8.44 7.57 10.84
C HIS A 101 9.48 7.66 9.72
N PHE A 102 10.73 7.92 10.12
CA PHE A 102 11.90 7.90 9.24
C PHE A 102 12.43 6.47 9.17
N LYS A 103 12.41 5.92 7.97
CA LYS A 103 12.75 4.51 7.72
C LYS A 103 14.21 4.35 7.32
N PRO A 104 14.84 3.22 7.62
CA PRO A 104 16.18 2.91 7.11
C PRO A 104 16.12 2.55 5.60
N ASP A 105 17.29 2.49 4.98
CA ASP A 105 17.43 1.74 3.73
C ASP A 105 17.02 0.28 3.94
N PHE A 106 16.78 -0.45 2.84
CA PHE A 106 16.21 -1.79 2.93
C PHE A 106 17.01 -2.70 3.87
N ASN A 107 16.28 -3.29 4.80
CA ASN A 107 16.85 -4.20 5.82
C ASN A 107 15.90 -5.41 5.97
N PRO A 108 16.28 -6.58 5.44
CA PRO A 108 15.45 -7.78 5.49
C PRO A 108 15.20 -8.28 6.92
N ASP A 109 16.17 -8.18 7.83
CA ASP A 109 16.02 -8.62 9.21
C ASP A 109 15.00 -7.74 9.96
N LEU A 110 15.05 -6.42 9.73
CA LEU A 110 14.06 -5.52 10.29
C LEU A 110 12.66 -5.80 9.73
N LEU A 111 12.56 -6.09 8.43
CA LEU A 111 11.29 -6.40 7.79
C LEU A 111 10.63 -7.65 8.39
N THR A 112 11.39 -8.66 8.81
CA THR A 112 10.82 -9.84 9.50
C THR A 112 10.32 -9.56 10.92
N SER A 113 10.74 -8.45 11.52
CA SER A 113 10.36 -8.04 12.87
C SER A 113 9.18 -7.06 12.88
N VAL A 114 9.06 -6.21 11.86
CA VAL A 114 8.01 -5.20 11.73
C VAL A 114 7.83 -4.81 10.27
N ASN A 115 6.56 -4.61 9.85
CA ASN A 115 6.25 -4.06 8.52
C ASN A 115 6.58 -2.56 8.48
N TYR A 116 7.88 -2.21 8.44
CA TYR A 116 8.30 -0.81 8.43
C TYR A 116 8.14 -0.14 7.05
N ILE A 117 8.03 -0.92 5.98
CA ILE A 117 7.89 -0.39 4.61
C ILE A 117 6.51 0.23 4.40
N CYS A 118 5.43 -0.47 4.75
CA CYS A 118 4.01 -0.15 4.74
C CYS A 118 3.59 0.92 3.68
N HIS A 119 3.70 2.21 3.99
CA HIS A 119 3.35 3.35 3.13
C HIS A 119 4.53 4.34 3.01
N LEU A 120 4.76 5.06 1.92
CA LEU A 120 4.21 4.81 0.60
C LEU A 120 4.93 3.62 -0.02
N PHE A 121 4.21 2.66 -0.58
CA PHE A 121 4.79 1.52 -1.28
C PHE A 121 4.57 1.65 -2.78
N VAL A 122 5.65 1.48 -3.55
CA VAL A 122 5.66 1.57 -5.02
C VAL A 122 6.29 0.31 -5.58
N VAL A 123 5.61 -0.33 -6.50
CA VAL A 123 6.07 -1.57 -7.13
C VAL A 123 5.99 -1.48 -8.65
N LYS A 124 7.00 -2.00 -9.34
CA LYS A 124 6.98 -2.14 -10.78
C LYS A 124 5.88 -3.10 -11.21
N LYS A 125 5.08 -2.71 -12.21
CA LYS A 125 3.93 -3.51 -12.67
C LYS A 125 4.34 -4.91 -13.12
N GLU A 126 5.50 -5.05 -13.74
CA GLU A 126 6.05 -6.34 -14.17
C GLU A 126 6.30 -7.27 -12.98
N LEU A 127 6.88 -6.76 -11.90
CA LEU A 127 7.07 -7.52 -10.67
C LEU A 127 5.73 -7.89 -10.02
N LEU A 128 4.79 -6.94 -9.95
CA LEU A 128 3.43 -7.20 -9.46
C LEU A 128 2.76 -8.35 -10.23
N ASP A 129 2.92 -8.39 -11.57
CA ASP A 129 2.33 -9.44 -12.40
C ASP A 129 2.98 -10.82 -12.15
N GLN A 130 4.25 -10.85 -11.77
CA GLN A 130 4.97 -12.09 -11.42
C GLN A 130 4.56 -12.63 -10.04
N VAL A 131 4.48 -11.77 -9.03
CA VAL A 131 4.18 -12.19 -7.66
C VAL A 131 2.68 -12.38 -7.40
N GLY A 132 1.85 -11.81 -8.28
CA GLY A 132 0.40 -11.77 -8.11
C GLY A 132 -0.07 -10.69 -7.14
N GLY A 133 -1.39 -10.51 -7.03
CA GLY A 133 -2.01 -9.52 -6.16
C GLY A 133 -2.03 -9.90 -4.68
N PHE A 134 -2.93 -9.27 -3.95
CA PHE A 134 -3.16 -9.51 -2.52
C PHE A 134 -3.88 -10.83 -2.29
N ARG A 135 -3.57 -11.51 -1.20
CA ARG A 135 -4.12 -12.82 -0.83
C ARG A 135 -5.04 -12.69 0.39
N GLN A 136 -6.30 -13.11 0.24
CA GLN A 136 -7.34 -12.97 1.27
C GLN A 136 -7.02 -13.71 2.57
N GLU A 137 -6.28 -14.81 2.50
CA GLU A 137 -5.82 -15.54 3.69
C GLU A 137 -4.93 -14.72 4.62
N PHE A 138 -4.42 -13.58 4.14
CA PHE A 138 -3.61 -12.64 4.91
C PHE A 138 -4.36 -11.33 5.22
N ASP A 139 -5.67 -11.24 5.00
CA ASP A 139 -6.43 -10.04 5.33
C ASP A 139 -6.18 -9.63 6.78
N GLY A 140 -5.81 -8.35 6.97
CA GLY A 140 -5.31 -7.77 8.23
C GLY A 140 -3.79 -7.52 8.24
N ALA A 141 -3.02 -8.23 7.41
CA ALA A 141 -1.61 -8.03 7.11
C ALA A 141 -1.30 -8.39 5.65
N GLN A 142 -2.27 -8.16 4.76
CA GLN A 142 -2.21 -8.50 3.34
C GLN A 142 -1.11 -7.72 2.59
N ASP A 143 -0.85 -6.50 3.02
CA ASP A 143 0.24 -5.64 2.54
C ASP A 143 1.60 -6.22 2.94
N TYR A 144 1.74 -6.71 4.15
CA TYR A 144 2.97 -7.32 4.65
C TYR A 144 3.35 -8.58 3.86
N ASP A 145 2.38 -9.48 3.63
CA ASP A 145 2.57 -10.64 2.74
C ASP A 145 2.95 -10.21 1.33
N PHE A 146 2.28 -9.20 0.80
CA PHE A 146 2.55 -8.69 -0.55
C PHE A 146 3.96 -8.08 -0.65
N ILE A 147 4.37 -7.28 0.33
CA ILE A 147 5.72 -6.70 0.41
C ILE A 147 6.78 -7.80 0.45
N PHE A 148 6.62 -8.83 1.29
CA PHE A 148 7.56 -9.96 1.32
C PHE A 148 7.73 -10.61 -0.05
N ARG A 149 6.63 -10.92 -0.74
CA ARG A 149 6.71 -11.52 -2.08
C ARG A 149 7.38 -10.60 -3.09
N CYS A 150 7.16 -9.31 -3.01
CA CYS A 150 7.84 -8.34 -3.87
C CYS A 150 9.34 -8.29 -3.62
N VAL A 151 9.77 -8.18 -2.35
CA VAL A 151 11.20 -8.06 -2.03
C VAL A 151 11.98 -9.37 -2.28
N GLU A 152 11.34 -10.53 -2.08
CA GLU A 152 11.91 -11.84 -2.41
C GLU A 152 12.25 -11.98 -3.91
N HIS A 153 11.43 -11.40 -4.78
CA HIS A 153 11.61 -11.51 -6.23
C HIS A 153 12.47 -10.38 -6.81
N ALA A 154 12.43 -9.18 -6.20
CA ALA A 154 13.19 -8.03 -6.69
C ALA A 154 14.70 -8.20 -6.51
N GLY A 155 15.13 -8.70 -5.35
CA GLY A 155 16.52 -8.62 -4.89
C GLY A 155 16.84 -7.26 -4.26
N GLU A 156 17.73 -7.25 -3.27
CA GLU A 156 18.00 -6.07 -2.43
C GLU A 156 18.47 -4.86 -3.24
N GLU A 157 19.26 -5.07 -4.29
CA GLU A 157 19.85 -4.03 -5.14
C GLU A 157 18.80 -3.25 -5.95
N LYS A 158 17.56 -3.77 -6.07
CA LYS A 158 16.46 -3.14 -6.80
C LYS A 158 15.39 -2.56 -5.88
N ILE A 159 15.66 -2.52 -4.58
CA ILE A 159 14.77 -1.96 -3.56
C ILE A 159 15.38 -0.66 -3.09
N HIS A 160 14.65 0.47 -3.25
CA HIS A 160 15.19 1.78 -2.93
C HIS A 160 14.29 2.55 -1.97
N HIS A 161 14.91 3.15 -0.97
CA HIS A 161 14.28 4.07 -0.03
C HIS A 161 14.31 5.50 -0.58
N ILE A 162 13.19 6.19 -0.47
CA ILE A 162 13.09 7.64 -0.71
C ILE A 162 13.00 8.32 0.67
N PRO A 163 14.08 8.93 1.19
CA PRO A 163 14.13 9.48 2.55
C PRO A 163 13.36 10.80 2.64
N LYS A 164 12.07 10.74 2.41
CA LYS A 164 11.11 11.85 2.45
C LYS A 164 9.76 11.34 2.89
N ILE A 165 9.04 12.15 3.67
CA ILE A 165 7.64 11.89 4.02
C ILE A 165 6.79 12.13 2.77
N LEU A 166 6.29 11.04 2.19
CA LEU A 166 5.46 11.05 0.98
C LEU A 166 4.08 10.41 1.20
N TYR A 167 3.74 10.14 2.44
CA TYR A 167 2.46 9.57 2.84
C TYR A 167 2.05 10.08 4.21
N HIS A 168 0.76 10.37 4.38
CA HIS A 168 0.18 10.81 5.64
C HIS A 168 -0.94 9.84 6.04
N TRP A 169 -0.66 8.99 7.00
CA TRP A 169 -1.58 7.97 7.49
C TRP A 169 -2.58 8.58 8.48
N ARG A 170 -3.87 8.58 8.11
CA ARG A 170 -4.93 9.14 8.95
C ARG A 170 -5.23 8.23 10.14
N CYS A 171 -5.09 8.77 11.35
CA CYS A 171 -5.44 8.07 12.58
C CYS A 171 -6.95 8.13 12.83
N HIS A 172 -7.54 6.99 13.13
CA HIS A 172 -8.91 6.82 13.58
C HIS A 172 -8.91 6.07 14.92
N GLU A 173 -9.93 6.29 15.76
CA GLU A 173 -10.07 5.57 17.04
C GLU A 173 -10.08 4.04 16.86
N ASP A 174 -10.54 3.55 15.69
CA ASP A 174 -10.57 2.13 15.32
C ASP A 174 -9.34 1.69 14.52
N SER A 175 -8.34 2.55 14.33
CA SER A 175 -7.13 2.18 13.58
C SER A 175 -6.22 1.28 14.41
N THR A 176 -5.50 0.37 13.76
CA THR A 176 -4.51 -0.49 14.41
C THR A 176 -3.37 0.30 15.06
N SER A 177 -3.15 1.55 14.62
CA SER A 177 -2.14 2.45 15.19
C SER A 177 -2.48 2.98 16.58
N GLU A 178 -3.78 3.09 16.92
CA GLU A 178 -4.23 3.61 18.24
C GLU A 178 -4.75 2.51 19.16
N ASN A 179 -5.37 1.46 18.62
CA ASN A 179 -5.89 0.35 19.41
C ASN A 179 -5.49 -1.00 18.80
N PRO A 180 -4.27 -1.50 19.12
CA PRO A 180 -3.81 -2.80 18.65
C PRO A 180 -4.74 -3.97 19.02
N GLU A 181 -5.44 -3.90 20.15
CA GLU A 181 -6.35 -4.97 20.60
C GLU A 181 -7.63 -5.07 19.77
N SER A 182 -8.01 -3.99 19.07
CA SER A 182 -9.21 -3.99 18.22
C SER A 182 -9.09 -4.92 17.00
N LYS A 183 -7.86 -5.29 16.61
CA LYS A 183 -7.58 -6.11 15.44
C LYS A 183 -6.58 -7.24 15.74
N LEU A 184 -6.84 -8.05 16.75
CA LEU A 184 -5.99 -9.20 17.08
C LEU A 184 -5.74 -10.11 15.88
N TYR A 185 -6.73 -10.25 14.99
CA TYR A 185 -6.59 -11.03 13.75
C TYR A 185 -5.46 -10.51 12.84
N ALA A 186 -5.11 -9.22 12.92
CA ALA A 186 -4.02 -8.65 12.12
C ALA A 186 -2.65 -9.14 12.61
N PHE A 187 -2.48 -9.35 13.93
CA PHE A 187 -1.25 -9.95 14.47
C PHE A 187 -1.10 -11.41 14.00
N ASP A 188 -2.18 -12.19 14.05
CA ASP A 188 -2.16 -13.58 13.56
C ASP A 188 -1.87 -13.62 12.05
N ALA A 189 -2.44 -12.70 11.28
CA ALA A 189 -2.17 -12.58 9.85
C ALA A 189 -0.72 -12.18 9.58
N GLY A 190 -0.16 -11.23 10.36
CA GLY A 190 1.24 -10.82 10.31
C GLY A 190 2.19 -11.97 10.61
N GLN A 191 1.92 -12.75 11.67
CA GLN A 191 2.71 -13.94 11.99
C GLN A 191 2.69 -14.97 10.84
N ARG A 192 1.50 -15.20 10.24
CA ARG A 192 1.40 -16.09 9.07
C ARG A 192 2.17 -15.55 7.86
N ALA A 193 2.18 -14.22 7.65
CA ALA A 193 2.92 -13.60 6.56
C ALA A 193 4.43 -13.81 6.71
N VAL A 194 4.96 -13.62 7.93
CA VAL A 194 6.38 -13.88 8.26
C VAL A 194 6.70 -15.37 8.10
N GLN A 195 5.86 -16.27 8.63
CA GLN A 195 6.06 -17.71 8.47
C GLN A 195 6.07 -18.13 7.00
N ALA A 196 5.10 -17.63 6.21
CA ALA A 196 5.04 -17.92 4.78
C ALA A 196 6.26 -17.37 4.01
N HIS A 197 6.84 -16.25 4.47
CA HIS A 197 8.10 -15.74 3.96
C HIS A 197 9.23 -16.73 4.21
N TYR A 198 9.43 -17.16 5.47
CA TYR A 198 10.47 -18.14 5.83
C TYR A 198 10.31 -19.46 5.07
N ASP A 199 9.09 -19.95 4.95
CA ASP A 199 8.81 -21.18 4.18
C ASP A 199 9.23 -21.05 2.70
N ARG A 200 9.02 -19.85 2.08
CA ARG A 200 9.41 -19.60 0.68
C ARG A 200 10.93 -19.50 0.48
N ILE A 201 11.64 -18.89 1.43
CA ILE A 201 13.11 -18.75 1.34
C ILE A 201 13.87 -19.96 1.90
N GLY A 202 13.17 -20.93 2.50
CA GLY A 202 13.76 -22.20 2.97
C GLY A 202 14.48 -22.11 4.32
N VAL A 203 14.00 -21.27 5.23
CA VAL A 203 14.53 -21.07 6.58
C VAL A 203 13.63 -21.69 7.64
#